data_a0fcc462809139c9decbb0a05a0e2aec
#
_entry.id   a0fcc462809139c9decbb0a05a0e2aec
#
_cell.length_a   1.000
_cell.length_b   1.000
_cell.length_c   1.000
_cell.angle_alpha   90.00
_cell.angle_beta   90.00
_cell.angle_gamma   90.00
#
_symmetry.space_group_name_H-M   'P 1'
#
loop_
_entity.id
_entity.type
_entity.pdbx_description
1 polymer ?
#
loop_
_entity_poly.entity_id
_entity_poly.type
_entity_poly.pdbx_seq_one_letter_code
_entity_poly.pdbx_strand_id
1 'polypeptide(L)'
;MKFGTAVVAALLTLAGADAALADMHIRSDTGGRIDAYLHRYATVRKSGQRVIVDGPCLSACTVLLGTIPKDHICVTGRASFGFHAAWVPDGRGRQAPSALGDRMLWDNYPTAVREWITRHGGLTKHVIYLRGRELNSMYPACGEL
;
A
#
# COMPACT_ATOMS: atom_id res chain seq x y z
N MET A 1 -13.94 39.62 -61.37
CA MET A 1 -14.49 38.69 -60.34
C MET A 1 -13.34 37.94 -59.72
N LYS A 2 -13.00 38.25 -58.48
CA LYS A 2 -11.91 37.59 -57.73
C LYS A 2 -12.57 36.69 -56.66
N PHE A 3 -12.46 35.35 -56.83
CA PHE A 3 -12.92 34.40 -55.86
C PHE A 3 -11.81 34.21 -54.80
N GLY A 4 -12.07 34.67 -53.60
CA GLY A 4 -11.19 34.42 -52.42
C GLY A 4 -11.48 33.05 -51.83
N THR A 5 -10.47 32.18 -51.86
CA THR A 5 -10.54 30.84 -51.25
C THR A 5 -10.25 31.01 -49.74
N ALA A 6 -11.25 30.82 -48.88
CA ALA A 6 -11.08 30.76 -47.43
C ALA A 6 -10.57 29.38 -47.01
N VAL A 7 -9.35 29.33 -46.51
CA VAL A 7 -8.79 28.10 -45.91
C VAL A 7 -9.24 28.07 -44.44
N VAL A 8 -10.13 27.15 -44.12
CA VAL A 8 -10.52 26.84 -42.73
C VAL A 8 -9.48 25.87 -42.13
N ALA A 9 -8.62 26.37 -41.27
CA ALA A 9 -7.70 25.55 -40.51
C ALA A 9 -8.47 24.91 -39.34
N ALA A 10 -8.74 23.61 -39.44
CA ALA A 10 -9.30 22.81 -38.36
C ALA A 10 -8.18 22.51 -37.34
N LEU A 11 -8.23 23.16 -36.17
CA LEU A 11 -7.38 22.80 -35.00
C LEU A 11 -7.92 21.49 -34.38
N LEU A 12 -7.23 20.38 -34.63
CA LEU A 12 -7.43 19.15 -33.88
C LEU A 12 -6.79 19.32 -32.49
N THR A 13 -7.61 19.57 -31.48
CA THR A 13 -7.19 19.44 -30.08
C THR A 13 -7.11 17.94 -29.75
N LEU A 14 -5.89 17.39 -29.68
CA LEU A 14 -5.65 16.09 -29.04
C LEU A 14 -5.90 16.27 -27.55
N ALA A 15 -7.10 15.93 -27.07
CA ALA A 15 -7.34 15.69 -25.67
C ALA A 15 -6.54 14.44 -25.30
N GLY A 16 -5.40 14.63 -24.63
CA GLY A 16 -4.65 13.53 -24.02
C GLY A 16 -5.56 12.87 -22.98
N ALA A 17 -6.07 11.68 -23.27
CA ALA A 17 -6.70 10.86 -22.26
C ALA A 17 -5.59 10.39 -21.33
N ASP A 18 -5.48 10.99 -20.15
CA ASP A 18 -4.71 10.41 -19.03
C ASP A 18 -5.29 9.01 -18.78
N ALA A 19 -4.56 7.98 -19.18
CA ALA A 19 -4.95 6.61 -18.89
C ALA A 19 -4.87 6.45 -17.36
N ALA A 20 -6.01 6.54 -16.68
CA ALA A 20 -6.11 6.25 -15.26
C ALA A 20 -5.61 4.82 -15.04
N LEU A 21 -4.54 4.68 -14.25
CA LEU A 21 -4.01 3.36 -13.91
C LEU A 21 -5.06 2.62 -13.08
N ALA A 22 -5.26 1.34 -13.39
CA ALA A 22 -6.17 0.50 -12.63
C ALA A 22 -5.72 0.39 -11.16
N ASP A 23 -6.67 0.38 -10.23
CA ASP A 23 -6.40 0.25 -8.80
C ASP A 23 -5.65 -1.06 -8.49
N MET A 24 -4.73 -1.00 -7.52
CA MET A 24 -4.06 -2.19 -7.01
C MET A 24 -4.93 -2.86 -5.95
N HIS A 25 -5.34 -4.10 -6.17
CA HIS A 25 -6.15 -4.87 -5.22
C HIS A 25 -5.31 -5.87 -4.42
N ILE A 26 -5.42 -5.80 -3.08
CA ILE A 26 -4.85 -6.78 -2.16
C ILE A 26 -5.99 -7.59 -1.56
N ARG A 27 -6.20 -8.81 -2.08
CA ARG A 27 -7.25 -9.74 -1.61
C ARG A 27 -6.72 -10.76 -0.61
N SER A 28 -5.44 -11.12 -0.71
CA SER A 28 -4.72 -11.98 0.24
C SER A 28 -3.22 -11.87 -0.08
N ASP A 29 -2.44 -11.45 0.90
CA ASP A 29 -1.00 -11.32 0.76
C ASP A 29 -0.35 -11.67 2.11
N THR A 30 0.43 -12.72 2.13
CA THR A 30 1.09 -13.26 3.33
C THR A 30 2.46 -12.61 3.60
N GLY A 31 2.87 -11.66 2.74
CA GLY A 31 4.16 -10.99 2.87
C GLY A 31 5.32 -11.77 2.24
N GLY A 32 6.51 -11.33 2.58
CA GLY A 32 7.75 -11.87 2.03
C GLY A 32 8.96 -11.01 2.41
N ARG A 33 9.88 -10.79 1.49
CA ARG A 33 11.06 -9.94 1.71
C ARG A 33 10.65 -8.48 1.83
N ILE A 34 11.02 -7.83 2.92
CA ILE A 34 10.67 -6.43 3.23
C ILE A 34 11.18 -5.47 2.14
N ASP A 35 12.42 -5.64 1.69
CA ASP A 35 13.03 -4.80 0.65
C ASP A 35 12.27 -4.89 -0.69
N ALA A 36 11.83 -6.06 -1.08
CA ALA A 36 11.04 -6.26 -2.29
C ALA A 36 9.68 -5.54 -2.21
N TYR A 37 9.03 -5.58 -1.05
CA TYR A 37 7.76 -4.88 -0.82
C TYR A 37 7.93 -3.36 -0.78
N LEU A 38 8.96 -2.85 -0.12
CA LEU A 38 9.29 -1.43 -0.14
C LEU A 38 9.50 -0.92 -1.56
N HIS A 39 10.25 -1.65 -2.38
CA HIS A 39 10.46 -1.31 -3.79
C HIS A 39 9.16 -1.36 -4.60
N ARG A 40 8.36 -2.42 -4.44
CA ARG A 40 7.05 -2.57 -5.10
C ARG A 40 6.14 -1.39 -4.80
N TYR A 41 5.96 -1.03 -3.53
CA TYR A 41 5.08 0.07 -3.17
C TYR A 41 5.66 1.45 -3.49
N ALA A 42 6.97 1.62 -3.53
CA ALA A 42 7.59 2.84 -4.05
C ALA A 42 7.22 3.05 -5.54
N THR A 43 7.14 1.98 -6.32
CA THR A 43 6.70 2.03 -7.73
C THR A 43 5.21 2.39 -7.83
N VAL A 44 4.35 1.76 -7.02
CA VAL A 44 2.92 2.09 -6.93
C VAL A 44 2.71 3.54 -6.53
N ARG A 45 3.43 4.03 -5.52
CA ARG A 45 3.38 5.43 -5.11
C ARG A 45 3.74 6.39 -6.25
N LYS A 46 4.81 6.09 -6.99
CA LYS A 46 5.25 6.94 -8.14
C LYS A 46 4.22 7.00 -9.26
N SER A 47 3.47 5.93 -9.48
CA SER A 47 2.42 5.88 -10.49
C SER A 47 1.14 6.61 -10.10
N GLY A 48 0.99 7.01 -8.83
CA GLY A 48 -0.25 7.60 -8.31
C GLY A 48 -1.40 6.61 -8.18
N GLN A 49 -1.14 5.32 -8.35
CA GLN A 49 -2.11 4.24 -8.29
C GLN A 49 -2.69 4.12 -6.86
N ARG A 50 -3.99 3.90 -6.77
CA ARG A 50 -4.66 3.63 -5.49
C ARG A 50 -4.49 2.17 -5.10
N VAL A 51 -4.52 1.90 -3.79
CA VAL A 51 -4.46 0.55 -3.21
C VAL A 51 -5.76 0.26 -2.47
N ILE A 52 -6.45 -0.77 -2.92
CA ILE A 52 -7.66 -1.30 -2.30
C ILE A 52 -7.28 -2.54 -1.51
N VAL A 53 -7.40 -2.46 -0.17
CA VAL A 53 -7.15 -3.63 0.69
C VAL A 53 -8.50 -4.31 0.96
N ASP A 54 -8.66 -5.49 0.39
CA ASP A 54 -9.90 -6.26 0.37
C ASP A 54 -9.76 -7.65 1.00
N GLY A 55 -8.79 -7.82 1.87
CA GLY A 55 -8.50 -9.05 2.57
C GLY A 55 -7.24 -8.94 3.43
N PRO A 56 -6.67 -10.09 3.86
CA PRO A 56 -5.47 -10.11 4.67
C PRO A 56 -4.24 -9.54 3.95
N CYS A 57 -3.54 -8.64 4.62
CA CYS A 57 -2.24 -8.09 4.23
C CYS A 57 -1.29 -8.29 5.41
N LEU A 58 -0.41 -9.28 5.34
CA LEU A 58 0.40 -9.75 6.46
C LEU A 58 1.88 -9.43 6.25
N SER A 59 2.62 -9.28 7.36
CA SER A 59 4.09 -9.21 7.34
C SER A 59 4.57 -8.06 6.44
N ALA A 60 5.51 -8.32 5.52
CA ALA A 60 6.04 -7.32 4.59
C ALA A 60 4.98 -6.61 3.73
N CYS A 61 3.80 -7.21 3.51
CA CYS A 61 2.69 -6.53 2.86
C CYS A 61 2.31 -5.23 3.59
N THR A 62 2.40 -5.19 4.91
CA THR A 62 1.98 -4.05 5.75
C THR A 62 2.82 -2.78 5.55
N VAL A 63 4.00 -2.87 4.89
CA VAL A 63 4.83 -1.68 4.64
C VAL A 63 4.16 -0.69 3.67
N LEU A 64 3.08 -1.10 2.98
CA LEU A 64 2.26 -0.18 2.21
C LEU A 64 1.76 1.00 3.04
N LEU A 65 1.48 0.77 4.33
CA LEU A 65 0.91 1.76 5.24
C LEU A 65 1.81 2.99 5.46
N GLY A 66 3.12 2.84 5.31
CA GLY A 66 4.07 3.94 5.38
C GLY A 66 4.65 4.37 4.03
N THR A 67 4.48 3.54 2.99
CA THR A 67 5.03 3.83 1.67
C THR A 67 4.02 4.55 0.77
N ILE A 68 2.74 4.14 0.83
CA ILE A 68 1.65 4.74 0.05
C ILE A 68 1.02 5.88 0.85
N PRO A 69 0.72 7.04 0.24
CA PRO A 69 -0.04 8.10 0.90
C PRO A 69 -1.39 7.57 1.41
N LYS A 70 -1.79 7.99 2.61
CA LYS A 70 -3.00 7.49 3.28
C LYS A 70 -4.28 7.67 2.44
N ASP A 71 -4.38 8.78 1.72
CA ASP A 71 -5.48 9.12 0.82
C ASP A 71 -5.51 8.29 -0.47
N HIS A 72 -4.44 7.53 -0.74
CA HIS A 72 -4.38 6.54 -1.81
C HIS A 72 -4.63 5.10 -1.33
N ILE A 73 -4.96 4.90 -0.05
CA ILE A 73 -5.31 3.60 0.52
C ILE A 73 -6.77 3.61 0.94
N CYS A 74 -7.56 2.63 0.53
CA CYS A 74 -8.84 2.36 1.14
C CYS A 74 -8.97 0.91 1.58
N VAL A 75 -9.86 0.67 2.55
CA VAL A 75 -10.06 -0.65 3.15
C VAL A 75 -11.51 -1.08 3.02
N THR A 76 -11.74 -2.37 2.73
CA THR A 76 -13.08 -2.96 2.76
C THR A 76 -13.35 -3.58 4.14
N GLY A 77 -14.58 -4.02 4.39
CA GLY A 77 -14.92 -4.75 5.61
C GLY A 77 -14.16 -6.08 5.80
N ARG A 78 -13.48 -6.59 4.75
CA ARG A 78 -12.66 -7.80 4.80
C ARG A 78 -11.18 -7.52 5.10
N ALA A 79 -10.77 -6.27 5.04
CA ALA A 79 -9.37 -5.88 5.23
C ALA A 79 -8.86 -6.21 6.63
N SER A 80 -7.66 -6.71 6.70
CA SER A 80 -6.91 -6.89 7.94
C SER A 80 -5.42 -6.75 7.71
N PHE A 81 -4.74 -6.07 8.62
CA PHE A 81 -3.28 -5.96 8.60
C PHE A 81 -2.69 -6.80 9.73
N GLY A 82 -1.79 -7.73 9.39
CA GLY A 82 -1.14 -8.60 10.35
C GLY A 82 0.32 -8.23 10.55
N PHE A 83 0.67 -7.88 11.79
CA PHE A 83 2.01 -7.44 12.17
C PHE A 83 2.69 -8.50 13.05
N HIS A 84 3.95 -8.75 12.79
CA HIS A 84 4.82 -9.61 13.61
C HIS A 84 6.28 -9.20 13.46
N ALA A 85 7.14 -9.68 14.35
CA ALA A 85 8.59 -9.47 14.27
C ALA A 85 9.17 -10.11 12.99
N ALA A 86 10.12 -9.41 12.39
CA ALA A 86 10.80 -9.90 11.20
C ALA A 86 11.70 -11.10 11.51
N TRP A 87 11.84 -11.99 10.56
CA TRP A 87 12.73 -13.13 10.66
C TRP A 87 13.45 -13.37 9.33
N VAL A 88 14.56 -14.08 9.42
CA VAL A 88 15.33 -14.59 8.27
C VAL A 88 15.54 -16.08 8.44
N PRO A 89 15.67 -16.86 7.35
CA PRO A 89 16.04 -18.25 7.48
C PRO A 89 17.47 -18.37 8.02
N ASP A 90 17.69 -19.21 9.03
CA ASP A 90 19.02 -19.61 9.48
C ASP A 90 19.66 -20.63 8.50
N GLY A 91 20.91 -21.03 8.75
CA GLY A 91 21.62 -22.01 7.92
C GLY A 91 20.94 -23.40 7.86
N ARG A 92 19.87 -23.64 8.64
CA ARG A 92 19.05 -24.86 8.64
C ARG A 92 17.62 -24.61 8.15
N GLY A 93 17.35 -23.43 7.60
CA GLY A 93 16.03 -23.04 7.10
C GLY A 93 14.99 -22.72 8.18
N ARG A 94 15.37 -22.58 9.46
CA ARG A 94 14.47 -22.19 10.55
C ARG A 94 14.40 -20.68 10.65
N GLN A 95 13.29 -20.16 11.18
CA GLN A 95 13.10 -18.73 11.41
C GLN A 95 14.03 -18.24 12.54
N ALA A 96 14.93 -17.31 12.23
CA ALA A 96 15.75 -16.60 13.19
C ALA A 96 15.33 -15.11 13.24
N PRO A 97 15.28 -14.48 14.44
CA PRO A 97 14.91 -13.07 14.56
C PRO A 97 15.79 -12.15 13.74
N SER A 98 15.22 -11.11 13.13
CA SER A 98 15.94 -10.12 12.33
C SER A 98 15.73 -8.71 12.89
N ALA A 99 16.66 -8.25 13.74
CA ALA A 99 16.63 -6.89 14.27
C ALA A 99 16.71 -5.81 13.17
N LEU A 100 17.38 -6.10 12.05
CA LEU A 100 17.39 -5.21 10.89
C LEU A 100 16.00 -5.12 10.26
N GLY A 101 15.35 -6.28 10.04
CA GLY A 101 14.00 -6.33 9.50
C GLY A 101 12.98 -5.63 10.40
N ASP A 102 13.08 -5.80 11.73
CA ASP A 102 12.21 -5.10 12.68
C ASP A 102 12.38 -3.58 12.58
N ARG A 103 13.61 -3.08 12.47
CA ARG A 103 13.84 -1.65 12.25
C ARG A 103 13.25 -1.16 10.93
N MET A 104 13.45 -1.90 9.83
CA MET A 104 12.90 -1.52 8.53
C MET A 104 11.37 -1.42 8.57
N LEU A 105 10.69 -2.35 9.22
CA LEU A 105 9.25 -2.31 9.44
C LEU A 105 8.85 -1.10 10.29
N TRP A 106 9.49 -0.95 11.46
CA TRP A 106 9.18 0.09 12.42
C TRP A 106 9.35 1.50 11.87
N ASP A 107 10.47 1.75 11.20
CA ASP A 107 10.79 3.05 10.60
C ASP A 107 9.85 3.42 9.46
N ASN A 108 9.31 2.41 8.76
CA ASN A 108 8.34 2.61 7.69
C ASN A 108 6.93 2.92 8.21
N TYR A 109 6.51 2.37 9.35
CA TYR A 109 5.13 2.52 9.82
C TYR A 109 4.78 3.95 10.25
N PRO A 110 3.58 4.46 9.90
CA PRO A 110 3.07 5.73 10.42
C PRO A 110 2.93 5.71 11.95
N THR A 111 3.03 6.87 12.59
CA THR A 111 2.94 7.02 14.05
C THR A 111 1.72 6.32 14.63
N ALA A 112 0.53 6.53 14.07
CA ALA A 112 -0.71 5.90 14.55
C ALA A 112 -0.64 4.36 14.53
N VAL A 113 0.00 3.78 13.51
CA VAL A 113 0.19 2.32 13.39
C VAL A 113 1.20 1.84 14.44
N ARG A 114 2.32 2.54 14.63
CA ARG A 114 3.31 2.20 15.67
C ARG A 114 2.72 2.25 17.07
N GLU A 115 1.92 3.28 17.38
CA GLU A 115 1.22 3.39 18.65
C GLU A 115 0.24 2.25 18.87
N TRP A 116 -0.51 1.88 17.82
CA TRP A 116 -1.42 0.74 17.89
C TRP A 116 -0.66 -0.56 18.15
N ILE A 117 0.42 -0.83 17.41
CA ILE A 117 1.30 -2.01 17.60
C ILE A 117 1.82 -2.04 19.05
N THR A 118 2.30 -0.91 19.57
CA THR A 118 2.82 -0.82 20.95
C THR A 118 1.75 -1.20 21.98
N ARG A 119 0.52 -0.67 21.83
CA ARG A 119 -0.60 -1.01 22.73
C ARG A 119 -1.03 -2.48 22.66
N HIS A 120 -0.73 -3.17 21.56
CA HIS A 120 -1.08 -4.57 21.35
C HIS A 120 0.10 -5.54 21.56
N GLY A 121 1.13 -5.14 22.29
CA GLY A 121 2.24 -6.00 22.71
C GLY A 121 3.50 -5.93 21.86
N GLY A 122 3.55 -5.02 20.88
CA GLY A 122 4.71 -4.82 20.01
C GLY A 122 4.85 -5.87 18.90
N LEU A 123 5.95 -5.77 18.16
CA LEU A 123 6.31 -6.77 17.16
C LEU A 123 6.93 -7.99 17.87
N THR A 124 6.23 -9.10 17.83
CA THR A 124 6.67 -10.39 18.40
C THR A 124 6.56 -11.48 17.34
N LYS A 125 6.93 -12.71 17.68
CA LYS A 125 6.69 -13.87 16.79
C LYS A 125 5.20 -14.16 16.53
N HIS A 126 4.31 -13.67 17.39
CA HIS A 126 2.86 -13.83 17.24
C HIS A 126 2.31 -12.68 16.42
N VAL A 127 1.41 -13.01 15.49
CA VAL A 127 0.76 -12.01 14.64
C VAL A 127 -0.33 -11.30 15.43
N ILE A 128 -0.31 -9.96 15.42
CA ILE A 128 -1.42 -9.11 15.89
C ILE A 128 -2.14 -8.52 14.69
N TYR A 129 -3.46 -8.36 14.76
CA TYR A 129 -4.31 -7.98 13.63
C TYR A 129 -5.04 -6.66 13.86
N LEU A 130 -4.69 -5.64 13.06
CA LEU A 130 -5.45 -4.40 12.94
C LEU A 130 -6.59 -4.61 11.93
N ARG A 131 -7.84 -4.52 12.41
CA ARG A 131 -9.05 -4.78 11.60
C ARG A 131 -10.29 -4.13 12.19
N GLY A 132 -11.40 -4.18 11.46
CA GLY A 132 -12.70 -3.72 11.93
C GLY A 132 -12.69 -2.24 12.33
N ARG A 133 -13.29 -1.88 13.47
CA ARG A 133 -13.46 -0.48 13.89
C ARG A 133 -12.15 0.26 14.08
N GLU A 134 -11.11 -0.39 14.60
CA GLU A 134 -9.80 0.24 14.79
C GLU A 134 -9.17 0.58 13.44
N LEU A 135 -9.22 -0.33 12.47
CA LEU A 135 -8.72 -0.08 11.11
C LEU A 135 -9.52 1.03 10.44
N ASN A 136 -10.84 1.00 10.51
CA ASN A 136 -11.72 2.00 9.88
C ASN A 136 -11.58 3.40 10.51
N SER A 137 -11.08 3.50 11.75
CA SER A 137 -10.74 4.80 12.35
C SER A 137 -9.44 5.39 11.81
N MET A 138 -8.59 4.58 11.18
CA MET A 138 -7.27 4.99 10.67
C MET A 138 -7.26 5.19 9.15
N TYR A 139 -8.05 4.41 8.39
CA TYR A 139 -8.05 4.42 6.93
C TYR A 139 -9.47 4.53 6.39
N PRO A 140 -9.68 5.26 5.28
CA PRO A 140 -11.01 5.44 4.69
C PRO A 140 -11.58 4.12 4.16
N ALA A 141 -12.89 3.97 4.24
CA ALA A 141 -13.60 2.87 3.59
C ALA A 141 -13.58 3.04 2.06
N CYS A 142 -13.45 1.92 1.33
CA CYS A 142 -13.55 1.96 -0.12
C CYS A 142 -14.97 2.35 -0.53
N GLY A 143 -15.08 3.34 -1.43
CA GLY A 143 -16.35 3.98 -1.84
C GLY A 143 -16.57 5.38 -1.25
N GLU A 144 -15.73 5.80 -0.30
CA GLU A 144 -15.76 7.15 0.30
C GLU A 144 -14.64 8.07 -0.23
N LEU A 145 -13.84 7.61 -1.21
CA LEU A 145 -12.75 8.35 -1.86
C LEU A 145 -13.16 8.85 -3.23
#